data_ab049172094557d5a926d94d44b17ddd
#
_entry.id   ab049172094557d5a926d94d44b17ddd
#
_cell.length_a   1.000
_cell.length_b   1.000
_cell.length_c   1.000
_cell.angle_alpha   90.00
_cell.angle_beta   90.00
_cell.angle_gamma   90.00
#
_symmetry.space_group_name_H-M   'P 1'
#
loop_
_entity.id
_entity.type
_entity.pdbx_description
1 polymer ?
#
loop_
_entity_poly.entity_id
_entity_poly.type
_entity_poly.pdbx_seq_one_letter_code
_entity_poly.pdbx_strand_id
1 'polypeptide(L)'
;MVGIAPGDGGPFKLLDYQAELPVTVSGAVAEQFATRSGIDDLAIANMFFSGFADDYDHLVVWLDFPQTLLGGGAFAYEFGIKNEIRGIGQQIFDAGREAGSRGRLRSFVQMGSLSKYRSNPDETFLGTNTTMDVLGQETGHRWLAFLRVHDATNPALLGRALSHWNFNFDSDGDGPRGGSDMEGTNIRDNGDGSFTSVAATDGFSPLDLYVMGLLPASDVPNMFVVGGSEVDPGAAPAIGTIMHGSREDISINDIIRAEGPRVPSSAAAQKTFRMAFILVTKDGQAPQPGSVEKLDRFRTRWMEYFNQATDGLGTVETNLVPR
;
A
#
# COMPACT_ATOMS: atom_id res chain seq x y z
N MET A 1 -22.01 19.04 -11.37
CA MET A 1 -21.98 18.75 -9.92
C MET A 1 -23.22 17.95 -9.55
N VAL A 2 -23.06 16.75 -9.11
CA VAL A 2 -24.16 15.97 -8.53
C VAL A 2 -23.81 15.85 -7.04
N GLY A 3 -24.42 16.72 -6.24
CA GLY A 3 -24.37 16.56 -4.79
C GLY A 3 -25.20 15.35 -4.41
N ILE A 4 -24.61 14.28 -3.89
CA ILE A 4 -25.35 13.18 -3.30
C ILE A 4 -25.53 13.52 -1.83
N ALA A 5 -26.75 13.94 -1.48
CA ALA A 5 -27.15 14.01 -0.08
C ALA A 5 -27.40 12.58 0.44
N PRO A 6 -26.85 12.17 1.57
CA PRO A 6 -27.30 10.95 2.22
C PRO A 6 -28.76 11.11 2.63
N GLY A 7 -29.50 10.03 2.57
CA GLY A 7 -30.78 9.95 3.25
C GLY A 7 -30.60 10.29 4.73
N ASP A 8 -31.62 10.89 5.32
CA ASP A 8 -31.64 11.40 6.68
C ASP A 8 -30.93 10.50 7.69
N GLY A 9 -29.79 10.94 8.24
CA GLY A 9 -29.13 10.32 9.38
C GLY A 9 -27.67 9.84 9.18
N GLY A 10 -27.06 9.97 8.01
CA GLY A 10 -25.66 9.61 7.81
C GLY A 10 -24.70 10.74 8.21
N PRO A 11 -23.54 10.40 8.80
CA PRO A 11 -22.56 11.39 9.25
C PRO A 11 -21.77 12.08 8.14
N PHE A 12 -21.97 11.74 6.85
CA PHE A 12 -21.20 12.23 5.70
C PHE A 12 -22.07 12.75 4.57
N LYS A 13 -21.52 13.69 3.81
CA LYS A 13 -22.07 14.15 2.53
C LYS A 13 -20.99 14.05 1.46
N LEU A 14 -21.37 13.55 0.28
CA LEU A 14 -20.59 13.75 -0.93
C LEU A 14 -20.83 15.19 -1.40
N LEU A 15 -19.82 16.04 -1.39
CA LEU A 15 -19.97 17.46 -1.69
C LEU A 15 -19.91 17.76 -3.17
N ASP A 16 -18.99 17.09 -3.89
CA ASP A 16 -18.78 17.29 -5.32
C ASP A 16 -18.41 15.96 -5.97
N TYR A 17 -19.01 15.73 -7.13
CA TYR A 17 -18.66 14.62 -7.99
C TYR A 17 -18.39 15.11 -9.41
N GLN A 18 -17.18 14.88 -9.88
CA GLN A 18 -16.82 14.92 -11.29
C GLN A 18 -16.14 13.59 -11.64
N ALA A 19 -16.54 12.96 -12.73
CA ALA A 19 -16.10 11.60 -13.10
C ALA A 19 -14.56 11.44 -13.18
N GLU A 20 -13.86 12.55 -13.38
CA GLU A 20 -12.40 12.60 -13.58
C GLU A 20 -11.66 13.22 -12.37
N LEU A 21 -12.35 13.59 -11.30
CA LEU A 21 -11.75 14.20 -10.11
C LEU A 21 -11.96 13.33 -8.87
N PRO A 22 -11.12 13.51 -7.84
CA PRO A 22 -11.32 12.85 -6.56
C PRO A 22 -12.68 13.20 -5.94
N VAL A 23 -13.32 12.21 -5.34
CA VAL A 23 -14.56 12.44 -4.58
C VAL A 23 -14.22 13.21 -3.31
N THR A 24 -15.03 14.22 -3.01
CA THR A 24 -14.97 14.93 -1.74
C THR A 24 -16.11 14.46 -0.83
N VAL A 25 -15.76 14.05 0.40
CA VAL A 25 -16.68 13.60 1.43
C VAL A 25 -16.57 14.52 2.64
N SER A 26 -17.68 15.05 3.11
CA SER A 26 -17.73 15.85 4.35
C SER A 26 -18.77 15.30 5.32
N GLY A 27 -18.57 15.52 6.61
CA GLY A 27 -19.53 15.15 7.61
C GLY A 27 -19.03 15.27 9.06
N ALA A 28 -19.92 15.04 10.00
CA ALA A 28 -19.66 15.06 11.44
C ALA A 28 -18.60 14.02 11.91
N VAL A 29 -18.15 13.16 11.05
CA VAL A 29 -17.05 12.22 11.24
C VAL A 29 -15.79 12.91 11.71
N ALA A 30 -15.43 14.05 11.13
CA ALA A 30 -14.27 14.81 11.57
C ALA A 30 -14.33 15.21 13.06
N GLU A 31 -15.51 15.50 13.59
CA GLU A 31 -15.69 15.85 15.01
C GLU A 31 -15.68 14.61 15.92
N GLN A 32 -16.21 13.48 15.46
CA GLN A 32 -16.12 12.21 16.20
C GLN A 32 -14.67 11.73 16.33
N PHE A 33 -13.79 12.09 15.39
CA PHE A 33 -12.39 11.70 15.42
C PHE A 33 -11.54 12.57 16.32
N ALA A 34 -11.89 13.82 16.53
CA ALA A 34 -11.20 14.66 17.50
C ALA A 34 -11.31 14.11 18.93
N THR A 35 -12.31 13.27 19.21
CA THR A 35 -12.55 12.66 20.52
C THR A 35 -12.12 11.19 20.60
N ARG A 36 -11.91 10.54 19.48
CA ARG A 36 -11.37 9.18 19.39
C ARG A 36 -10.03 9.24 18.67
N SER A 37 -9.03 8.54 19.14
CA SER A 37 -7.71 8.49 18.51
C SER A 37 -7.69 7.83 17.11
N GLY A 38 -8.79 7.89 16.34
CA GLY A 38 -8.89 7.25 15.03
C GLY A 38 -10.07 7.69 14.19
N ILE A 39 -9.94 7.45 12.89
CA ILE A 39 -10.94 7.72 11.87
C ILE A 39 -11.82 6.46 11.72
N ASP A 40 -13.14 6.64 11.56
CA ASP A 40 -14.04 5.56 11.23
C ASP A 40 -13.99 5.29 9.72
N ASP A 41 -12.94 4.61 9.28
CA ASP A 41 -12.70 4.29 7.88
C ASP A 41 -13.82 3.44 7.28
N LEU A 42 -14.46 2.57 8.09
CA LEU A 42 -15.61 1.81 7.65
C LEU A 42 -16.83 2.69 7.39
N ALA A 43 -17.02 3.75 8.17
CA ALA A 43 -18.09 4.72 7.91
C ALA A 43 -17.82 5.50 6.62
N ILE A 44 -16.57 5.87 6.33
CA ILE A 44 -16.17 6.48 5.05
C ILE A 44 -16.47 5.54 3.87
N ALA A 45 -16.09 4.27 3.99
CA ALA A 45 -16.34 3.27 2.96
C ALA A 45 -17.86 3.07 2.71
N ASN A 46 -18.65 2.93 3.78
CA ASN A 46 -20.12 2.82 3.68
C ASN A 46 -20.74 4.04 3.01
N MET A 47 -20.27 5.24 3.35
CA MET A 47 -20.74 6.47 2.71
C MET A 47 -20.41 6.48 1.23
N PHE A 48 -19.17 6.14 0.86
CA PHE A 48 -18.76 6.04 -0.53
C PHE A 48 -19.69 5.11 -1.31
N PHE A 49 -19.91 3.89 -0.82
CA PHE A 49 -20.78 2.91 -1.49
C PHE A 49 -22.28 3.24 -1.41
N SER A 50 -22.69 4.23 -0.65
CA SER A 50 -24.07 4.74 -0.74
C SER A 50 -24.34 5.50 -2.05
N GLY A 51 -23.32 6.12 -2.63
CA GLY A 51 -23.39 6.94 -3.83
C GLY A 51 -22.72 6.35 -5.07
N PHE A 52 -21.80 5.41 -4.89
CA PHE A 52 -21.01 4.82 -5.99
C PHE A 52 -21.22 3.32 -6.12
N ALA A 53 -20.99 2.81 -7.31
CA ALA A 53 -21.04 1.37 -7.60
C ALA A 53 -19.99 0.62 -6.76
N ASP A 54 -20.29 -0.63 -6.38
CA ASP A 54 -19.34 -1.54 -5.73
C ASP A 54 -18.43 -2.18 -6.78
N ASP A 55 -17.53 -1.37 -7.34
CA ASP A 55 -16.66 -1.76 -8.46
C ASP A 55 -15.19 -1.32 -8.24
N TYR A 56 -14.80 -1.15 -6.97
CA TYR A 56 -13.46 -0.73 -6.59
C TYR A 56 -12.74 -1.78 -5.77
N ASP A 57 -11.46 -2.00 -6.11
CA ASP A 57 -10.57 -2.87 -5.35
C ASP A 57 -10.01 -2.16 -4.11
N HIS A 58 -9.74 -0.86 -4.23
CA HIS A 58 -9.18 -0.05 -3.15
C HIS A 58 -9.91 1.29 -3.02
N LEU A 59 -10.09 1.74 -1.77
CA LEU A 59 -10.43 3.13 -1.46
C LEU A 59 -9.18 3.80 -0.90
N VAL A 60 -8.79 4.93 -1.47
CA VAL A 60 -7.62 5.71 -1.05
C VAL A 60 -8.11 7.04 -0.48
N VAL A 61 -7.92 7.22 0.81
CA VAL A 61 -8.54 8.31 1.57
C VAL A 61 -7.50 9.31 2.05
N TRP A 62 -7.80 10.57 1.85
CA TRP A 62 -7.01 11.73 2.26
C TRP A 62 -7.88 12.66 3.10
N LEU A 63 -7.27 13.29 4.11
CA LEU A 63 -7.97 14.24 4.97
C LEU A 63 -7.56 15.68 4.61
N ASP A 64 -8.53 16.55 4.43
CA ASP A 64 -8.30 17.98 4.17
C ASP A 64 -8.12 18.80 5.46
N PHE A 65 -7.75 18.12 6.54
CA PHE A 65 -7.51 18.71 7.85
C PHE A 65 -6.41 17.95 8.59
N PRO A 66 -5.70 18.60 9.53
CA PRO A 66 -4.72 17.92 10.37
C PRO A 66 -5.38 16.85 11.26
N GLN A 67 -4.84 15.64 11.23
CA GLN A 67 -5.25 14.54 12.08
C GLN A 67 -4.05 13.65 12.40
N THR A 68 -3.92 13.25 13.65
CA THR A 68 -2.98 12.20 14.06
C THR A 68 -3.65 10.85 13.82
N LEU A 69 -3.00 9.98 13.06
CA LEU A 69 -3.51 8.64 12.80
C LEU A 69 -3.31 7.73 14.03
N LEU A 70 -4.09 6.65 14.08
CA LEU A 70 -4.00 5.64 15.15
C LEU A 70 -2.57 5.11 15.28
N GLY A 71 -2.14 4.90 16.54
CA GLY A 71 -0.80 4.38 16.84
C GLY A 71 0.29 5.44 16.99
N GLY A 72 -0.02 6.74 16.88
CA GLY A 72 0.88 7.85 17.27
C GLY A 72 2.14 8.03 16.42
N GLY A 73 2.45 7.12 15.50
CA GLY A 73 3.64 7.14 14.65
C GLY A 73 3.39 6.77 13.20
N ALA A 74 2.21 6.25 12.87
CA ALA A 74 1.88 5.92 11.49
C ALA A 74 1.74 7.18 10.65
N PHE A 75 2.47 7.24 9.53
CA PHE A 75 2.33 8.32 8.56
C PHE A 75 1.09 8.12 7.68
N ALA A 76 0.88 6.89 7.24
CA ALA A 76 -0.27 6.36 6.54
C ALA A 76 -0.50 4.92 7.03
N TYR A 77 -1.58 4.27 6.63
CA TYR A 77 -1.80 2.84 6.87
C TYR A 77 -2.79 2.26 5.86
N GLU A 78 -2.66 0.96 5.64
CA GLU A 78 -3.64 0.14 4.96
C GLU A 78 -4.34 -0.79 5.97
N PHE A 79 -5.59 -1.12 5.72
CA PHE A 79 -6.19 -2.30 6.32
C PHE A 79 -6.96 -3.11 5.27
N GLY A 80 -6.75 -4.44 5.34
CA GLY A 80 -7.41 -5.37 4.46
C GLY A 80 -8.91 -5.47 4.74
N ILE A 81 -9.72 -5.38 3.69
CA ILE A 81 -11.17 -5.61 3.75
C ILE A 81 -11.49 -7.06 3.35
N LYS A 82 -10.78 -7.59 2.38
CA LYS A 82 -11.00 -8.95 1.90
C LYS A 82 -9.72 -9.55 1.33
N ASN A 83 -9.43 -10.77 1.73
CA ASN A 83 -8.40 -11.59 1.10
C ASN A 83 -8.97 -12.91 0.62
N GLU A 84 -8.82 -13.21 -0.68
CA GLU A 84 -9.19 -14.48 -1.33
C GLU A 84 -7.95 -15.21 -1.87
N ILE A 85 -6.75 -14.65 -1.67
CA ILE A 85 -5.50 -15.13 -2.24
C ILE A 85 -4.84 -16.06 -1.23
N ARG A 86 -4.36 -17.21 -1.69
CA ARG A 86 -3.56 -18.17 -0.91
C ARG A 86 -2.10 -18.08 -1.31
N GLY A 87 -1.20 -18.50 -0.43
CA GLY A 87 0.24 -18.54 -0.68
C GLY A 87 0.89 -17.16 -0.65
N ILE A 88 0.34 -16.21 0.12
CA ILE A 88 0.87 -14.86 0.31
C ILE A 88 1.11 -14.52 1.79
N GLY A 89 1.11 -15.51 2.68
CA GLY A 89 1.32 -15.31 4.12
C GLY A 89 0.10 -14.76 4.88
N GLN A 90 -1.00 -14.50 4.19
CA GLN A 90 -2.25 -14.01 4.79
C GLN A 90 -3.33 -15.07 4.83
N GLN A 91 -4.18 -15.01 5.86
CA GLN A 91 -5.39 -15.82 5.93
C GLN A 91 -6.47 -15.32 4.95
N ILE A 92 -7.39 -16.21 4.60
CA ILE A 92 -8.61 -15.84 3.85
C ILE A 92 -9.59 -15.18 4.82
N PHE A 93 -10.11 -14.02 4.45
CA PHE A 93 -11.14 -13.29 5.20
C PHE A 93 -11.99 -12.41 4.29
N ASP A 94 -13.17 -12.00 4.77
CA ASP A 94 -14.06 -11.08 4.07
C ASP A 94 -14.86 -10.24 5.09
N ALA A 95 -14.51 -8.96 5.20
CA ALA A 95 -15.20 -7.93 5.98
C ALA A 95 -15.88 -6.91 5.04
N GLY A 96 -16.09 -7.25 3.78
CA GLY A 96 -16.65 -6.34 2.78
C GLY A 96 -18.02 -5.80 3.17
N ARG A 97 -18.84 -6.61 3.84
CA ARG A 97 -20.17 -6.19 4.28
C ARG A 97 -20.12 -5.05 5.30
N GLU A 98 -19.18 -5.08 6.23
CA GLU A 98 -18.98 -4.04 7.24
C GLU A 98 -18.54 -2.72 6.59
N ALA A 99 -17.81 -2.80 5.46
CA ALA A 99 -17.38 -1.67 4.66
C ALA A 99 -18.42 -1.21 3.62
N GLY A 100 -19.62 -1.80 3.59
CA GLY A 100 -20.67 -1.46 2.61
C GLY A 100 -20.44 -2.03 1.21
N SER A 101 -19.39 -2.84 1.00
CA SER A 101 -19.11 -3.54 -0.25
C SER A 101 -19.79 -4.91 -0.28
N ARG A 102 -20.24 -5.34 -1.46
CA ARG A 102 -20.84 -6.66 -1.69
C ARG A 102 -19.82 -7.68 -2.16
N GLY A 103 -18.54 -7.40 -1.98
CA GLY A 103 -17.45 -8.33 -2.19
C GLY A 103 -16.39 -7.90 -3.20
N ARG A 104 -16.45 -6.67 -3.75
CA ARG A 104 -15.42 -6.14 -4.66
C ARG A 104 -14.25 -5.52 -3.89
N LEU A 105 -14.51 -4.73 -2.84
CA LEU A 105 -13.48 -4.03 -2.08
C LEU A 105 -12.50 -5.00 -1.43
N ARG A 106 -11.21 -4.75 -1.60
CA ARG A 106 -10.11 -5.55 -1.06
C ARG A 106 -9.38 -4.84 0.08
N SER A 107 -9.16 -3.54 -0.06
CA SER A 107 -8.43 -2.78 0.95
C SER A 107 -8.86 -1.32 1.02
N PHE A 108 -8.56 -0.71 2.15
CA PHE A 108 -8.76 0.69 2.44
C PHE A 108 -7.42 1.29 2.83
N VAL A 109 -6.99 2.31 2.08
CA VAL A 109 -5.72 3.00 2.28
C VAL A 109 -5.99 4.37 2.87
N GLN A 110 -5.53 4.60 4.10
CA GLN A 110 -5.66 5.89 4.80
C GLN A 110 -4.34 6.64 4.73
N MET A 111 -4.31 7.67 3.90
CA MET A 111 -3.11 8.51 3.71
C MET A 111 -3.00 9.63 4.76
N GLY A 112 -4.05 9.85 5.53
CA GLY A 112 -4.09 10.92 6.54
C GLY A 112 -4.15 12.32 5.92
N SER A 113 -3.63 13.31 6.63
CA SER A 113 -3.74 14.72 6.20
C SER A 113 -2.98 15.01 4.90
N LEU A 114 -3.69 15.52 3.90
CA LEU A 114 -3.12 15.92 2.61
C LEU A 114 -2.01 16.99 2.76
N SER A 115 -2.06 17.79 3.81
CA SER A 115 -1.07 18.83 4.08
C SER A 115 0.32 18.29 4.46
N LYS A 116 0.43 17.03 4.86
CA LYS A 116 1.73 16.38 5.19
C LYS A 116 2.59 16.11 3.95
N TYR A 117 1.98 16.01 2.79
CA TYR A 117 2.62 15.63 1.54
C TYR A 117 3.07 16.85 0.75
N ARG A 118 4.10 16.70 -0.08
CA ARG A 118 4.55 17.74 -1.01
C ARG A 118 3.52 17.95 -2.13
N SER A 119 3.49 19.15 -2.71
CA SER A 119 2.59 19.43 -3.85
C SER A 119 3.04 18.75 -5.15
N ASN A 120 4.34 18.52 -5.30
CA ASN A 120 4.90 17.65 -6.33
C ASN A 120 4.92 16.21 -5.78
N PRO A 121 4.18 15.26 -6.37
CA PRO A 121 4.12 13.87 -5.90
C PRO A 121 5.46 13.12 -5.96
N ASP A 122 6.39 13.55 -6.81
CA ASP A 122 7.71 12.93 -6.99
C ASP A 122 8.80 13.63 -6.17
N GLU A 123 8.44 14.62 -5.34
CA GLU A 123 9.40 15.29 -4.45
C GLU A 123 9.60 14.45 -3.19
N THR A 124 10.85 14.12 -2.89
CA THR A 124 11.23 13.41 -1.67
C THR A 124 10.94 14.24 -0.42
N PHE A 125 10.34 13.65 0.62
CA PHE A 125 9.97 14.37 1.83
C PHE A 125 10.02 13.54 3.13
N LEU A 126 10.01 12.21 3.03
CA LEU A 126 10.05 11.29 4.16
C LEU A 126 11.21 10.31 3.97
N GLY A 127 12.37 10.64 4.52
CA GLY A 127 13.61 9.90 4.21
C GLY A 127 13.92 9.99 2.72
N THR A 128 13.96 8.84 2.06
CA THR A 128 14.11 8.73 0.60
C THR A 128 12.77 8.74 -0.15
N ASN A 129 11.64 8.68 0.57
CA ASN A 129 10.34 8.44 -0.03
C ASN A 129 9.68 9.71 -0.58
N THR A 130 9.03 9.57 -1.71
CA THR A 130 8.07 10.50 -2.30
C THR A 130 6.65 10.19 -1.84
N THR A 131 5.67 10.99 -2.26
CA THR A 131 4.25 10.66 -2.04
C THR A 131 3.85 9.35 -2.73
N MET A 132 4.44 9.07 -3.88
CA MET A 132 4.13 7.87 -4.65
C MET A 132 4.67 6.61 -3.99
N ASP A 133 5.88 6.66 -3.40
CA ASP A 133 6.46 5.53 -2.66
C ASP A 133 5.63 5.20 -1.41
N VAL A 134 5.19 6.22 -0.67
CA VAL A 134 4.29 6.02 0.48
C VAL A 134 2.96 5.39 0.04
N LEU A 135 2.36 5.87 -1.06
CA LEU A 135 1.13 5.28 -1.58
C LEU A 135 1.37 3.86 -2.13
N GLY A 136 2.54 3.61 -2.72
CA GLY A 136 3.01 2.30 -3.16
C GLY A 136 3.08 1.31 -2.01
N GLN A 137 3.73 1.71 -0.92
CA GLN A 137 3.84 0.93 0.30
C GLN A 137 2.47 0.57 0.87
N GLU A 138 1.61 1.58 1.10
CA GLU A 138 0.30 1.34 1.70
C GLU A 138 -0.60 0.49 0.78
N THR A 139 -0.54 0.71 -0.53
CA THR A 139 -1.27 -0.15 -1.48
C THR A 139 -0.69 -1.56 -1.50
N GLY A 140 0.62 -1.69 -1.38
CA GLY A 140 1.35 -2.96 -1.32
C GLY A 140 0.91 -3.85 -0.17
N HIS A 141 0.60 -3.28 1.00
CA HIS A 141 0.12 -4.03 2.17
C HIS A 141 -1.12 -4.88 1.90
N ARG A 142 -1.87 -4.63 0.83
CA ARG A 142 -2.93 -5.53 0.36
C ARG A 142 -2.43 -6.96 0.13
N TRP A 143 -1.18 -7.13 -0.27
CA TRP A 143 -0.57 -8.42 -0.63
C TRP A 143 0.71 -8.74 0.16
N LEU A 144 1.44 -7.71 0.60
CA LEU A 144 2.85 -7.75 0.99
C LEU A 144 3.03 -7.43 2.47
N ALA A 145 3.95 -7.76 2.91
CA ALA A 145 5.12 -8.40 3.47
C ALA A 145 4.65 -9.29 4.61
N PHE A 146 4.10 -10.44 4.28
CA PHE A 146 3.57 -11.40 5.26
C PHE A 146 4.20 -12.80 5.12
N LEU A 147 5.07 -12.97 4.12
CA LEU A 147 5.62 -14.29 3.78
C LEU A 147 6.53 -14.86 4.87
N ARG A 148 6.47 -16.17 5.01
CA ARG A 148 7.42 -16.97 5.76
C ARG A 148 8.33 -17.71 4.79
N VAL A 149 9.47 -18.22 5.29
CA VAL A 149 10.44 -18.93 4.49
C VAL A 149 10.85 -20.24 5.18
N HIS A 150 11.10 -21.27 4.39
CA HIS A 150 11.42 -22.64 4.80
C HIS A 150 10.27 -23.36 5.52
N ASP A 151 9.63 -22.74 6.50
CA ASP A 151 8.42 -23.21 7.20
C ASP A 151 7.51 -22.04 7.59
N ALA A 152 6.26 -22.36 7.94
CA ALA A 152 5.19 -21.38 8.22
C ALA A 152 5.43 -20.55 9.51
N THR A 153 6.50 -20.78 10.24
CA THR A 153 6.81 -20.04 11.49
C THR A 153 8.02 -19.13 11.37
N ASN A 154 8.83 -19.28 10.31
CA ASN A 154 10.08 -18.54 10.14
C ASN A 154 9.84 -17.15 9.51
N PRO A 155 9.97 -16.04 10.26
CA PRO A 155 9.74 -14.68 9.79
C PRO A 155 10.99 -14.00 9.24
N ALA A 156 12.03 -14.72 8.82
CA ALA A 156 13.34 -14.15 8.47
C ALA A 156 13.27 -13.07 7.37
N LEU A 157 12.22 -13.09 6.52
CA LEU A 157 11.99 -12.08 5.50
C LEU A 157 11.36 -10.78 6.03
N LEU A 158 10.87 -10.78 7.27
CA LEU A 158 10.06 -9.70 7.81
C LEU A 158 10.83 -8.84 8.80
N GLY A 159 10.62 -7.54 8.65
CA GLY A 159 11.19 -6.50 9.50
C GLY A 159 10.15 -5.84 10.41
N ARG A 160 10.04 -4.54 10.32
CA ARG A 160 9.20 -3.70 11.20
C ARG A 160 7.75 -4.17 11.22
N ALA A 161 7.23 -4.36 12.42
CA ALA A 161 5.86 -4.80 12.70
C ALA A 161 5.46 -6.14 12.05
N LEU A 162 6.40 -6.93 11.49
CA LEU A 162 6.17 -8.15 10.71
C LEU A 162 5.23 -7.93 9.51
N SER A 163 5.22 -6.71 8.98
CA SER A 163 4.42 -6.30 7.82
C SER A 163 5.24 -5.49 6.80
N HIS A 164 6.56 -5.44 6.97
CA HIS A 164 7.51 -4.83 6.04
C HIS A 164 8.64 -5.83 5.79
N TRP A 165 9.38 -5.64 4.71
CA TRP A 165 10.56 -6.48 4.48
C TRP A 165 11.66 -6.18 5.51
N ASN A 166 12.43 -7.20 5.83
CA ASN A 166 13.60 -7.10 6.69
C ASN A 166 14.67 -6.24 6.00
N PHE A 167 15.25 -5.26 6.71
CA PHE A 167 16.36 -4.45 6.19
C PHE A 167 17.51 -5.28 5.62
N ASN A 168 17.76 -6.45 6.21
CA ASN A 168 18.83 -7.37 5.81
C ASN A 168 18.41 -8.34 4.69
N PHE A 169 17.23 -8.18 4.10
CA PHE A 169 16.69 -9.01 3.05
C PHE A 169 16.77 -8.31 1.70
N ASP A 170 17.50 -8.90 0.77
CA ASP A 170 17.52 -8.52 -0.63
C ASP A 170 16.44 -9.30 -1.39
N SER A 171 15.32 -8.65 -1.68
CA SER A 171 14.16 -9.24 -2.35
C SER A 171 14.27 -9.24 -3.88
N ASP A 172 15.30 -8.61 -4.42
CA ASP A 172 15.55 -8.45 -5.87
C ASP A 172 16.75 -9.29 -6.33
N GLY A 173 17.60 -9.78 -5.42
CA GLY A 173 18.84 -10.46 -5.73
C GLY A 173 19.80 -9.51 -6.49
N ASP A 174 20.41 -10.00 -7.56
CA ASP A 174 21.28 -9.20 -8.42
C ASP A 174 20.47 -8.42 -9.49
N GLY A 175 19.17 -8.15 -9.22
CA GLY A 175 18.26 -7.46 -10.13
C GLY A 175 18.58 -5.99 -10.31
N PRO A 176 18.06 -5.35 -11.36
CA PRO A 176 18.32 -3.95 -11.69
C PRO A 176 17.49 -2.96 -10.85
N ARG A 177 16.59 -3.45 -9.99
CA ARG A 177 15.67 -2.59 -9.25
C ARG A 177 16.29 -2.02 -7.98
N GLY A 178 15.69 -0.96 -7.51
CA GLY A 178 16.19 -0.17 -6.39
C GLY A 178 15.63 -0.57 -5.01
N GLY A 179 15.28 -1.83 -4.76
CA GLY A 179 14.64 -2.25 -3.52
C GLY A 179 13.13 -2.44 -3.68
N SER A 180 12.35 -2.11 -2.66
CA SER A 180 10.89 -2.29 -2.65
C SER A 180 10.21 -1.20 -1.84
N ASP A 181 9.05 -0.70 -2.31
CA ASP A 181 8.17 0.20 -1.55
C ASP A 181 7.78 -0.38 -0.18
N MET A 182 7.86 -1.71 -0.02
CA MET A 182 7.62 -2.40 1.25
C MET A 182 8.81 -2.33 2.24
N GLU A 183 9.62 -1.30 2.15
CA GLU A 183 10.83 -1.08 2.95
C GLU A 183 11.98 -2.07 2.66
N GLY A 184 11.94 -2.76 1.53
CA GLY A 184 13.03 -3.59 1.06
C GLY A 184 14.26 -2.77 0.67
N THR A 185 15.44 -3.38 0.82
CA THR A 185 16.70 -2.82 0.36
C THR A 185 17.30 -3.72 -0.72
N ASN A 186 18.05 -3.12 -1.63
CA ASN A 186 18.94 -3.88 -2.52
C ASN A 186 20.32 -3.93 -1.86
N ILE A 187 20.92 -5.10 -1.77
CA ILE A 187 22.12 -5.35 -0.97
C ILE A 187 23.22 -5.95 -1.86
N ARG A 188 24.37 -5.28 -1.91
CA ARG A 188 25.55 -5.82 -2.56
C ARG A 188 26.35 -6.66 -1.57
N ASP A 189 26.63 -7.90 -1.92
CA ASP A 189 27.62 -8.75 -1.26
C ASP A 189 29.03 -8.30 -1.66
N ASN A 190 29.85 -7.89 -0.70
CA ASN A 190 31.21 -7.43 -0.96
C ASN A 190 32.25 -8.58 -1.06
N GLY A 191 31.82 -9.83 -0.74
CA GLY A 191 32.67 -11.03 -0.86
C GLY A 191 33.64 -11.27 0.29
N ASP A 192 33.61 -10.44 1.34
CA ASP A 192 34.49 -10.54 2.51
C ASP A 192 33.72 -10.71 3.83
N GLY A 193 32.45 -11.07 3.76
CA GLY A 193 31.55 -11.17 4.92
C GLY A 193 30.93 -9.83 5.32
N SER A 194 31.18 -8.78 4.52
CA SER A 194 30.45 -7.53 4.60
C SER A 194 29.49 -7.36 3.44
N PHE A 195 28.42 -6.57 3.64
CA PHE A 195 27.37 -6.29 2.69
C PHE A 195 27.06 -4.80 2.73
N THR A 196 26.61 -4.23 1.63
CA THR A 196 26.29 -2.79 1.57
C THR A 196 24.91 -2.59 0.93
N SER A 197 24.02 -1.87 1.62
CA SER A 197 22.77 -1.44 1.01
C SER A 197 23.05 -0.43 -0.11
N VAL A 198 22.62 -0.73 -1.35
CA VAL A 198 22.95 0.07 -2.55
C VAL A 198 21.75 0.78 -3.14
N ALA A 199 20.53 0.35 -2.80
CA ALA A 199 19.30 1.03 -3.16
C ALA A 199 18.23 0.78 -2.08
N ALA A 200 17.23 1.64 -2.04
CA ALA A 200 16.10 1.56 -1.12
C ALA A 200 14.85 2.06 -1.84
N THR A 201 13.70 1.66 -1.37
CA THR A 201 12.33 1.99 -1.83
C THR A 201 12.22 2.61 -3.23
N ASP A 202 11.89 1.80 -4.22
CA ASP A 202 11.59 2.25 -5.59
C ASP A 202 10.76 1.16 -6.31
N GLY A 203 9.45 1.26 -6.22
CA GLY A 203 8.51 0.34 -6.84
C GLY A 203 8.43 -1.04 -6.16
N PHE A 204 8.19 -2.08 -6.93
CA PHE A 204 7.97 -3.44 -6.42
C PHE A 204 9.02 -4.41 -6.96
N SER A 205 9.61 -5.19 -6.05
CA SER A 205 10.59 -6.22 -6.41
C SER A 205 9.94 -7.38 -7.18
N PRO A 206 10.72 -8.25 -7.85
CA PRO A 206 10.18 -9.46 -8.48
C PRO A 206 9.40 -10.36 -7.52
N LEU A 207 9.82 -10.44 -6.25
CA LEU A 207 9.07 -11.16 -5.22
C LEU A 207 7.73 -10.49 -4.96
N ASP A 208 7.70 -9.16 -4.83
CA ASP A 208 6.46 -8.41 -4.66
C ASP A 208 5.50 -8.65 -5.82
N LEU A 209 6.00 -8.56 -7.05
CA LEU A 209 5.22 -8.80 -8.27
C LEU A 209 4.64 -10.22 -8.32
N TYR A 210 5.40 -11.23 -7.86
CA TYR A 210 4.86 -12.59 -7.71
C TYR A 210 3.72 -12.64 -6.70
N VAL A 211 3.90 -12.05 -5.53
CA VAL A 211 2.88 -12.04 -4.46
C VAL A 211 1.65 -11.26 -4.88
N MET A 212 1.81 -10.14 -5.58
CA MET A 212 0.71 -9.39 -6.21
C MET A 212 0.01 -10.18 -7.33
N GLY A 213 0.68 -11.22 -7.87
CA GLY A 213 0.17 -12.06 -8.96
C GLY A 213 0.44 -11.48 -10.35
N LEU A 214 1.37 -10.57 -10.45
CA LEU A 214 1.76 -9.94 -11.71
C LEU A 214 2.84 -10.75 -12.41
N LEU A 215 3.73 -11.40 -11.67
CA LEU A 215 4.86 -12.18 -12.17
C LEU A 215 4.68 -13.68 -11.85
N PRO A 216 5.07 -14.63 -12.73
CA PRO A 216 5.08 -16.04 -12.39
C PRO A 216 6.27 -16.38 -11.45
N ALA A 217 6.13 -17.45 -10.67
CA ALA A 217 7.20 -17.89 -9.76
C ALA A 217 8.52 -18.22 -10.47
N SER A 218 8.46 -18.67 -11.73
CA SER A 218 9.65 -18.97 -12.55
C SER A 218 10.56 -17.79 -12.82
N ASP A 219 10.03 -16.57 -12.70
CA ASP A 219 10.71 -15.32 -13.08
C ASP A 219 11.20 -14.55 -11.84
N VAL A 220 10.94 -15.10 -10.62
CA VAL A 220 11.51 -14.55 -9.38
C VAL A 220 12.96 -15.02 -9.25
N PRO A 221 13.94 -14.11 -9.18
CA PRO A 221 15.34 -14.48 -9.04
C PRO A 221 15.63 -15.08 -7.66
N ASN A 222 16.83 -15.64 -7.49
CA ASN A 222 17.31 -16.00 -6.17
C ASN A 222 17.54 -14.71 -5.36
N MET A 223 17.10 -14.75 -4.13
CA MET A 223 17.19 -13.71 -3.14
C MET A 223 18.15 -14.12 -2.03
N PHE A 224 18.43 -13.24 -1.08
CA PHE A 224 19.19 -13.64 0.12
C PHE A 224 18.88 -12.77 1.33
N VAL A 225 19.16 -13.32 2.51
CA VAL A 225 19.19 -12.57 3.77
C VAL A 225 20.62 -12.53 4.29
N VAL A 226 21.03 -11.41 4.88
CA VAL A 226 22.28 -11.31 5.63
C VAL A 226 22.02 -11.82 7.04
N GLY A 227 22.32 -13.10 7.27
CA GLY A 227 22.14 -13.77 8.55
C GLY A 227 23.17 -13.31 9.58
N GLY A 228 22.73 -13.08 10.83
CA GLY A 228 23.59 -12.63 11.92
C GLY A 228 24.04 -11.17 11.83
N SER A 229 23.39 -10.37 10.99
CA SER A 229 23.68 -8.93 10.87
C SER A 229 23.44 -8.19 12.19
N GLU A 230 24.28 -7.19 12.46
CA GLU A 230 24.12 -6.24 13.56
C GLU A 230 23.04 -5.18 13.30
N VAL A 231 22.57 -5.04 12.05
CA VAL A 231 21.53 -4.08 11.68
C VAL A 231 20.14 -4.62 12.06
N ASP A 232 19.36 -3.79 12.74
CA ASP A 232 17.99 -4.15 13.13
C ASP A 232 17.17 -4.50 11.88
N PRO A 233 16.53 -5.69 11.84
CA PRO A 233 15.61 -6.08 10.76
C PRO A 233 14.50 -5.05 10.48
N GLY A 234 14.06 -4.30 11.49
CA GLY A 234 13.04 -3.25 11.39
C GLY A 234 13.59 -1.86 11.14
N ALA A 235 14.87 -1.72 10.82
CA ALA A 235 15.45 -0.41 10.49
C ALA A 235 14.80 0.16 9.22
N ALA A 236 14.64 1.48 9.19
CA ALA A 236 14.17 2.18 7.99
C ALA A 236 15.17 2.01 6.84
N PRO A 237 14.72 1.85 5.59
CA PRO A 237 15.59 1.73 4.43
C PRO A 237 16.60 2.89 4.33
N ALA A 238 17.85 2.55 4.08
CA ALA A 238 18.93 3.52 3.95
C ALA A 238 19.99 2.99 2.97
N ILE A 239 20.57 3.88 2.17
CA ILE A 239 21.63 3.57 1.21
C ILE A 239 22.98 3.77 1.88
N GLY A 240 23.94 2.87 1.59
CA GLY A 240 25.32 2.95 2.10
C GLY A 240 25.52 2.36 3.49
N THR A 241 24.51 1.70 4.06
CA THR A 241 24.65 0.97 5.33
C THR A 241 25.50 -0.27 5.11
N ILE A 242 26.54 -0.45 5.92
CA ILE A 242 27.37 -1.64 5.94
C ILE A 242 26.83 -2.61 6.98
N MET A 243 26.68 -3.85 6.58
CA MET A 243 26.25 -4.98 7.42
C MET A 243 27.34 -6.06 7.40
N HIS A 244 27.50 -6.80 8.52
CA HIS A 244 28.39 -7.95 8.58
C HIS A 244 27.57 -9.19 8.91
N GLY A 245 27.87 -10.31 8.26
CA GLY A 245 27.12 -11.54 8.49
C GLY A 245 27.41 -12.61 7.46
N SER A 246 26.52 -13.57 7.35
CA SER A 246 26.57 -14.64 6.36
C SER A 246 25.46 -14.48 5.33
N ARG A 247 25.79 -14.75 4.06
CA ARG A 247 24.77 -14.81 3.01
C ARG A 247 23.98 -16.10 3.15
N GLU A 248 22.66 -15.97 3.26
CA GLU A 248 21.71 -17.06 3.27
C GLU A 248 20.81 -16.95 2.03
N ASP A 249 21.13 -17.75 1.00
CA ASP A 249 20.38 -17.72 -0.26
C ASP A 249 18.97 -18.28 -0.09
N ILE A 250 17.99 -17.62 -0.69
CA ILE A 250 16.57 -17.94 -0.64
C ILE A 250 16.03 -18.02 -2.07
N SER A 251 15.40 -19.13 -2.38
CA SER A 251 14.67 -19.30 -3.63
C SER A 251 13.17 -19.11 -3.44
N ILE A 252 12.46 -18.87 -4.52
CA ILE A 252 10.99 -18.84 -4.49
C ILE A 252 10.40 -20.18 -4.00
N ASN A 253 11.11 -21.30 -4.21
CA ASN A 253 10.66 -22.61 -3.74
C ASN A 253 10.71 -22.75 -2.21
N ASP A 254 11.60 -22.02 -1.54
CA ASP A 254 11.66 -22.01 -0.06
C ASP A 254 10.46 -21.28 0.53
N ILE A 255 9.98 -20.23 -0.16
CA ILE A 255 8.74 -19.52 0.18
C ILE A 255 7.52 -20.38 -0.13
N ILE A 256 7.46 -20.99 -1.32
CA ILE A 256 6.34 -21.89 -1.70
C ILE A 256 6.24 -23.10 -0.75
N ARG A 257 7.36 -23.58 -0.21
CA ARG A 257 7.35 -24.66 0.78
C ARG A 257 6.68 -24.23 2.08
N ALA A 258 6.87 -22.98 2.52
CA ALA A 258 6.29 -22.45 3.74
C ALA A 258 4.80 -22.05 3.58
N GLU A 259 4.46 -21.39 2.48
CA GLU A 259 3.16 -20.72 2.28
C GLU A 259 2.23 -21.48 1.32
N GLY A 260 2.76 -22.41 0.56
CA GLY A 260 2.10 -22.96 -0.63
C GLY A 260 2.25 -22.06 -1.85
N PRO A 261 1.88 -22.56 -3.04
CA PRO A 261 1.89 -21.74 -4.25
C PRO A 261 0.81 -20.65 -4.18
N ARG A 262 1.11 -19.49 -4.78
CA ARG A 262 0.09 -18.42 -4.91
C ARG A 262 -1.09 -18.88 -5.77
N VAL A 263 -2.30 -18.69 -5.26
CA VAL A 263 -3.57 -18.98 -5.96
C VAL A 263 -4.49 -17.77 -5.83
N PRO A 264 -5.01 -17.23 -6.96
CA PRO A 264 -4.80 -17.63 -8.36
C PRO A 264 -3.35 -17.38 -8.84
N SER A 265 -2.86 -18.15 -9.79
CA SER A 265 -1.54 -17.92 -10.41
C SER A 265 -1.51 -16.61 -11.19
N SER A 266 -0.31 -16.14 -11.56
CA SER A 266 -0.16 -14.90 -12.35
C SER A 266 -0.92 -14.93 -13.68
N ALA A 267 -1.08 -16.07 -14.30
CA ALA A 267 -1.87 -16.21 -15.53
C ALA A 267 -3.37 -15.94 -15.34
N ALA A 268 -3.89 -16.16 -14.13
CA ALA A 268 -5.33 -15.98 -13.81
C ALA A 268 -5.59 -14.81 -12.84
N ALA A 269 -4.55 -14.18 -12.32
CA ALA A 269 -4.68 -13.07 -11.39
C ALA A 269 -5.09 -11.78 -12.12
N GLN A 270 -5.75 -10.91 -11.37
CA GLN A 270 -6.12 -9.56 -11.82
C GLN A 270 -4.86 -8.74 -12.13
N LYS A 271 -4.92 -7.93 -13.20
CA LYS A 271 -3.83 -7.03 -13.65
C LYS A 271 -4.22 -5.56 -13.63
N THR A 272 -5.51 -5.28 -13.70
CA THR A 272 -6.07 -3.92 -13.65
C THR A 272 -6.86 -3.77 -12.36
N PHE A 273 -6.49 -2.77 -11.56
CA PHE A 273 -7.11 -2.50 -10.27
C PHE A 273 -7.91 -1.21 -10.34
N ARG A 274 -9.09 -1.19 -9.76
CA ARG A 274 -9.91 0.02 -9.65
C ARG A 274 -9.73 0.65 -8.28
N MET A 275 -9.37 1.93 -8.26
CA MET A 275 -9.10 2.69 -7.05
C MET A 275 -9.91 3.98 -7.04
N ALA A 276 -10.60 4.26 -5.94
CA ALA A 276 -11.27 5.53 -5.73
C ALA A 276 -10.43 6.42 -4.82
N PHE A 277 -10.16 7.65 -5.26
CA PHE A 277 -9.48 8.68 -4.46
C PHE A 277 -10.51 9.56 -3.78
N ILE A 278 -10.43 9.68 -2.47
CA ILE A 278 -11.44 10.34 -1.64
C ILE A 278 -10.77 11.41 -0.79
N LEU A 279 -11.29 12.64 -0.85
CA LEU A 279 -10.91 13.73 0.03
C LEU A 279 -12.00 13.94 1.09
N VAL A 280 -11.64 13.75 2.35
CA VAL A 280 -12.54 13.96 3.48
C VAL A 280 -12.35 15.37 4.02
N THR A 281 -13.43 16.14 4.06
CA THR A 281 -13.46 17.50 4.66
C THR A 281 -14.21 17.48 5.99
N LYS A 282 -14.02 18.50 6.81
CA LYS A 282 -14.84 18.70 8.01
C LYS A 282 -16.30 19.00 7.65
N ASP A 283 -17.20 18.64 8.54
CA ASP A 283 -18.62 18.90 8.35
C ASP A 283 -18.92 20.37 8.05
N GLY A 284 -19.72 20.61 7.02
CA GLY A 284 -20.11 21.95 6.58
C GLY A 284 -18.98 22.79 5.97
N GLN A 285 -17.78 22.23 5.81
CA GLN A 285 -16.64 22.94 5.20
C GLN A 285 -16.42 22.51 3.76
N ALA A 286 -16.19 23.49 2.89
CA ALA A 286 -15.65 23.24 1.56
C ALA A 286 -14.18 22.77 1.65
N PRO A 287 -13.68 22.06 0.62
CA PRO A 287 -12.26 21.76 0.52
C PRO A 287 -11.39 23.01 0.66
N GLN A 288 -10.21 22.85 1.29
CA GLN A 288 -9.23 23.92 1.34
C GLN A 288 -8.82 24.30 -0.09
N PRO A 289 -8.51 25.60 -0.36
CA PRO A 289 -8.07 26.02 -1.68
C PRO A 289 -6.88 25.19 -2.18
N GLY A 290 -7.03 24.59 -3.37
CA GLY A 290 -6.00 23.79 -4.03
C GLY A 290 -5.91 22.33 -3.57
N SER A 291 -6.70 21.89 -2.58
CA SER A 291 -6.67 20.50 -2.10
C SER A 291 -7.16 19.50 -3.14
N VAL A 292 -8.24 19.83 -3.84
CA VAL A 292 -8.80 18.95 -4.89
C VAL A 292 -7.79 18.79 -6.03
N GLU A 293 -7.22 19.89 -6.50
CA GLU A 293 -6.22 19.89 -7.56
C GLU A 293 -4.92 19.18 -7.15
N LYS A 294 -4.54 19.30 -5.87
CA LYS A 294 -3.38 18.56 -5.34
C LYS A 294 -3.65 17.06 -5.33
N LEU A 295 -4.80 16.64 -4.84
CA LEU A 295 -5.17 15.24 -4.82
C LEU A 295 -5.36 14.66 -6.23
N ASP A 296 -5.88 15.46 -7.16
CA ASP A 296 -6.01 15.04 -8.56
C ASP A 296 -4.65 14.83 -9.24
N ARG A 297 -3.65 15.67 -8.94
CA ARG A 297 -2.26 15.42 -9.39
C ARG A 297 -1.73 14.11 -8.84
N PHE A 298 -1.99 13.78 -7.56
CA PHE A 298 -1.57 12.51 -6.96
C PHE A 298 -2.26 11.33 -7.63
N ARG A 299 -3.58 11.42 -7.85
CA ARG A 299 -4.37 10.39 -8.55
C ARG A 299 -3.84 10.14 -9.97
N THR A 300 -3.60 11.19 -10.72
CA THR A 300 -3.10 11.09 -12.11
C THR A 300 -1.69 10.48 -12.13
N ARG A 301 -0.80 10.97 -11.27
CA ARG A 301 0.58 10.45 -11.19
C ARG A 301 0.63 9.01 -10.70
N TRP A 302 -0.31 8.61 -9.82
CA TRP A 302 -0.40 7.26 -9.30
C TRP A 302 -0.63 6.21 -10.39
N MET A 303 -1.47 6.49 -11.37
CA MET A 303 -1.68 5.57 -12.49
C MET A 303 -0.39 5.27 -13.26
N GLU A 304 0.43 6.30 -13.47
CA GLU A 304 1.73 6.16 -14.14
C GLU A 304 2.75 5.45 -13.23
N TYR A 305 2.82 5.89 -11.97
CA TYR A 305 3.73 5.30 -10.98
C TYR A 305 3.48 3.81 -10.80
N PHE A 306 2.24 3.40 -10.57
CA PHE A 306 1.89 1.99 -10.37
C PHE A 306 2.26 1.14 -11.58
N ASN A 307 2.03 1.64 -12.78
CA ASN A 307 2.46 0.93 -13.99
C ASN A 307 3.98 0.83 -14.08
N GLN A 308 4.72 1.89 -13.78
CA GLN A 308 6.18 1.89 -13.75
C GLN A 308 6.70 0.97 -12.63
N ALA A 309 6.18 1.11 -11.41
CA ALA A 309 6.56 0.32 -10.25
C ALA A 309 6.30 -1.19 -10.42
N THR A 310 5.36 -1.54 -11.29
CA THR A 310 5.02 -2.94 -11.61
C THR A 310 5.57 -3.40 -12.97
N ASP A 311 6.57 -2.75 -13.55
CA ASP A 311 7.17 -3.09 -14.86
C ASP A 311 6.16 -3.15 -16.03
N GLY A 312 5.10 -2.37 -15.97
CA GLY A 312 4.03 -2.43 -16.96
C GLY A 312 3.11 -3.65 -16.83
N LEU A 313 3.33 -4.50 -15.83
CA LEU A 313 2.52 -5.71 -15.61
C LEU A 313 1.19 -5.43 -14.93
N GLY A 314 1.07 -4.32 -14.22
CA GLY A 314 -0.13 -3.87 -13.54
C GLY A 314 -0.61 -2.50 -14.01
N THR A 315 -1.91 -2.27 -13.94
CA THR A 315 -2.52 -0.97 -14.24
C THR A 315 -3.55 -0.58 -13.19
N VAL A 316 -3.79 0.72 -13.05
CA VAL A 316 -4.82 1.27 -12.18
C VAL A 316 -5.80 2.13 -12.99
N GLU A 317 -7.08 1.95 -12.73
CA GLU A 317 -8.17 2.80 -13.18
C GLU A 317 -8.73 3.58 -12.00
N THR A 318 -8.95 4.89 -12.18
CA THR A 318 -9.43 5.76 -11.09
C THR A 318 -10.76 6.44 -11.40
N ASN A 319 -11.45 6.04 -12.48
CA ASN A 319 -12.74 6.60 -12.86
C ASN A 319 -13.81 6.26 -11.83
N LEU A 320 -14.61 7.26 -11.47
CA LEU A 320 -15.73 7.09 -10.56
C LEU A 320 -16.99 6.69 -11.32
N VAL A 321 -17.70 5.71 -10.79
CA VAL A 321 -18.94 5.17 -11.39
C VAL A 321 -20.07 5.39 -10.37
N PRO A 322 -20.97 6.36 -10.61
CA PRO A 322 -22.15 6.55 -9.76
C PRO A 322 -23.02 5.29 -9.72
N ARG A 323 -23.80 5.17 -8.64
CA ARG A 323 -24.72 4.07 -8.43
C ARG A 323 -25.98 4.21 -9.29
#